data_55cd89204675ca67ad3e255026e5449e
#
_entry.id   55cd89204675ca67ad3e255026e5449e
#
_cell.length_a   1.000
_cell.length_b   1.000
_cell.length_c   1.000
_cell.angle_alpha   90.00
_cell.angle_beta   90.00
_cell.angle_gamma   90.00
#
_symmetry.space_group_name_H-M   'P 1'
#
loop_
_entity.id
_entity.type
_entity.pdbx_description
1 polymer ?
#
loop_
_entity_poly.entity_id
_entity_poly.type
_entity_poly.pdbx_seq_one_letter_code
_entity_poly.pdbx_strand_id
1 'polypeptide(L)'
;MRYTKQLIDRYKRFRNTSLLRHDYHDKYAFVGIGNHSMNNLYPVLAFLHVPLKYVCCKSADKLPLIERAYAGVHATTSLQEILADEEVKGVFVSTAPQAHFAIATEVLKSGKALFIEKPPCQSLDELAQLLDLQKAHDAIVE
;
A
#
# COMPACT_ATOMS: atom_id res chain seq x y z
N MET A 1 -18.01 -36.25 -13.89
CA MET A 1 -18.30 -35.33 -12.74
C MET A 1 -17.08 -34.53 -12.22
N ARG A 2 -15.86 -35.08 -12.23
CA ARG A 2 -14.65 -34.38 -11.69
C ARG A 2 -14.19 -33.22 -12.61
N TYR A 3 -14.30 -33.39 -13.93
CA TYR A 3 -13.89 -32.37 -14.92
C TYR A 3 -14.82 -31.15 -14.97
N THR A 4 -16.12 -31.35 -14.80
CA THR A 4 -17.09 -30.24 -14.74
C THR A 4 -16.90 -29.35 -13.56
N LYS A 5 -16.55 -29.90 -12.38
CA LYS A 5 -16.24 -29.12 -11.18
C LYS A 5 -14.98 -28.26 -11.36
N GLN A 6 -13.92 -28.83 -11.95
CA GLN A 6 -12.68 -28.10 -12.24
C GLN A 6 -12.91 -26.94 -13.23
N LEU A 7 -13.71 -27.14 -14.27
CA LEU A 7 -14.07 -26.09 -15.22
C LEU A 7 -14.90 -24.97 -14.56
N ILE A 8 -15.86 -25.34 -13.71
CA ILE A 8 -16.67 -24.36 -12.96
C ILE A 8 -15.79 -23.56 -11.99
N ASP A 9 -14.87 -24.21 -11.28
CA ASP A 9 -13.97 -23.55 -10.35
C ASP A 9 -12.98 -22.61 -11.08
N ARG A 10 -12.49 -23.04 -12.26
CA ARG A 10 -11.65 -22.22 -13.13
C ARG A 10 -12.41 -20.99 -13.66
N TYR A 11 -13.67 -21.19 -14.09
CA TYR A 11 -14.53 -20.10 -14.55
C TYR A 11 -14.86 -19.12 -13.42
N LYS A 12 -15.18 -19.61 -12.21
CA LYS A 12 -15.43 -18.77 -11.05
C LYS A 12 -14.21 -17.93 -10.67
N ARG A 13 -13.00 -18.52 -10.69
CA ARG A 13 -11.74 -17.79 -10.45
C ARG A 13 -11.54 -16.72 -11.52
N PHE A 14 -11.70 -17.06 -12.79
CA PHE A 14 -11.56 -16.10 -13.89
C PHE A 14 -12.57 -14.95 -13.78
N ARG A 15 -13.83 -15.25 -13.49
CA ARG A 15 -14.88 -14.23 -13.29
C ARG A 15 -14.55 -13.31 -12.12
N ASN A 16 -14.13 -13.87 -11.00
CA ASN A 16 -13.76 -13.07 -9.82
C ASN A 16 -12.55 -12.16 -10.09
N THR A 17 -11.56 -12.65 -10.84
CA THR A 17 -10.40 -11.83 -11.21
C THR A 17 -10.74 -10.75 -12.25
N SER A 18 -11.70 -10.99 -13.16
CA SER A 18 -12.12 -9.97 -14.12
C SER A 18 -12.91 -8.83 -13.47
N LEU A 19 -13.64 -9.11 -12.38
CA LEU A 19 -14.35 -8.11 -11.59
C LEU A 19 -13.40 -7.21 -10.78
N LEU A 20 -12.16 -7.67 -10.54
CA LEU A 20 -11.12 -6.91 -9.84
C LEU A 20 -10.20 -6.13 -10.77
N ARG A 21 -10.44 -6.20 -12.10
CA ARG A 21 -9.72 -5.37 -13.07
C ARG A 21 -10.34 -3.98 -13.07
N HIS A 22 -9.72 -3.08 -12.36
CA HIS A 22 -9.99 -1.64 -12.45
C HIS A 22 -8.85 -0.98 -13.19
N ASP A 23 -9.16 -0.05 -14.07
CA ASP A 23 -8.16 0.87 -14.63
C ASP A 23 -7.93 1.95 -13.59
N TYR A 24 -6.88 1.78 -12.79
CA TYR A 24 -6.47 2.76 -11.81
C TYR A 24 -5.78 3.92 -12.51
N HIS A 25 -6.31 5.12 -12.36
CA HIS A 25 -5.71 6.35 -12.89
C HIS A 25 -4.84 7.05 -11.85
N ASP A 26 -5.15 6.85 -10.58
CA ASP A 26 -4.42 7.43 -9.46
C ASP A 26 -3.09 6.72 -9.23
N LYS A 27 -2.10 7.49 -8.78
CA LYS A 27 -0.80 6.96 -8.38
C LYS A 27 -0.79 6.67 -6.89
N TYR A 28 -0.05 5.65 -6.51
CA TYR A 28 0.09 5.22 -5.13
C TYR A 28 1.55 5.11 -4.73
N ALA A 29 1.80 5.10 -3.43
CA ALA A 29 3.12 4.84 -2.88
C ALA A 29 3.07 3.66 -1.91
N PHE A 30 4.18 3.00 -1.71
CA PHE A 30 4.31 1.92 -0.73
C PHE A 30 5.48 2.19 0.21
N VAL A 31 5.24 2.14 1.51
CA VAL A 31 6.24 2.31 2.57
C VAL A 31 6.49 0.96 3.24
N GLY A 32 7.69 0.42 3.01
CA GLY A 32 8.13 -0.86 3.57
C GLY A 32 8.48 -1.91 2.52
N ILE A 33 9.55 -2.66 2.77
CA ILE A 33 10.05 -3.75 1.93
C ILE A 33 10.40 -4.97 2.76
N GLY A 34 9.62 -5.22 3.80
CA GLY A 34 9.76 -6.42 4.64
C GLY A 34 9.27 -7.70 3.95
N ASN A 35 9.52 -8.85 4.59
CA ASN A 35 9.11 -10.14 4.03
C ASN A 35 7.59 -10.21 3.79
N HIS A 36 6.79 -9.64 4.69
CA HIS A 36 5.34 -9.63 4.52
C HIS A 36 4.92 -8.82 3.29
N SER A 37 5.45 -7.61 3.14
CA SER A 37 5.19 -6.76 1.97
C SER A 37 5.58 -7.48 0.67
N MET A 38 6.79 -8.02 0.63
CA MET A 38 7.36 -8.64 -0.58
C MET A 38 6.64 -9.92 -1.00
N ASN A 39 6.21 -10.74 -0.03
CA ASN A 39 5.61 -12.04 -0.32
C ASN A 39 4.08 -11.99 -0.48
N ASN A 40 3.41 -11.01 0.11
CA ASN A 40 1.96 -10.97 0.15
C ASN A 40 1.37 -9.73 -0.53
N LEU A 41 1.85 -8.51 -0.21
CA LEU A 41 1.21 -7.28 -0.66
C LEU A 41 1.63 -6.86 -2.07
N TYR A 42 2.94 -6.78 -2.35
CA TYR A 42 3.42 -6.42 -3.69
C TYR A 42 2.91 -7.34 -4.80
N PRO A 43 2.87 -8.69 -4.64
CA PRO A 43 2.30 -9.57 -5.66
C PRO A 43 0.81 -9.29 -5.93
N VAL A 44 0.03 -8.93 -4.90
CA VAL A 44 -1.39 -8.57 -5.05
C VAL A 44 -1.53 -7.25 -5.80
N LEU A 45 -0.75 -6.22 -5.42
CA LEU A 45 -0.77 -4.93 -6.12
C LEU A 45 -0.34 -5.06 -7.58
N ALA A 46 0.68 -5.88 -7.86
CA ALA A 46 1.12 -6.17 -9.22
C ALA A 46 0.05 -6.92 -10.03
N PHE A 47 -0.61 -7.91 -9.41
CA PHE A 47 -1.70 -8.65 -10.05
C PHE A 47 -2.90 -7.76 -10.36
N LEU A 48 -3.20 -6.81 -9.49
CA LEU A 48 -4.28 -5.84 -9.66
C LEU A 48 -3.90 -4.66 -10.56
N HIS A 49 -2.64 -4.59 -11.01
CA HIS A 49 -2.09 -3.48 -11.80
C HIS A 49 -2.22 -2.12 -11.11
N VAL A 50 -2.07 -2.08 -9.78
CA VAL A 50 -2.07 -0.82 -9.02
C VAL A 50 -0.83 0.00 -9.38
N PRO A 51 -0.97 1.26 -9.86
CA PRO A 51 0.15 2.05 -10.31
C PRO A 51 0.95 2.60 -9.12
N LEU A 52 2.02 1.92 -8.74
CA LEU A 52 2.95 2.42 -7.74
C LEU A 52 3.91 3.43 -8.39
N LYS A 53 3.95 4.66 -7.88
CA LYS A 53 4.91 5.70 -8.26
C LYS A 53 6.15 5.67 -7.39
N TYR A 54 5.98 5.40 -6.09
CA TYR A 54 7.05 5.35 -5.11
C TYR A 54 7.07 4.06 -4.31
N VAL A 55 8.28 3.66 -3.95
CA VAL A 55 8.54 2.69 -2.88
C VAL A 55 9.53 3.31 -1.91
N CYS A 56 9.14 3.42 -0.64
CA CYS A 56 9.95 4.00 0.42
C CYS A 56 10.49 2.92 1.35
N CYS A 57 11.79 2.99 1.67
CA CYS A 57 12.41 2.15 2.68
C CYS A 57 13.51 2.90 3.44
N LYS A 58 13.86 2.43 4.64
CA LYS A 58 14.91 3.07 5.46
C LYS A 58 16.32 2.91 4.89
N SER A 59 16.57 1.86 4.13
CA SER A 59 17.91 1.43 3.71
C SER A 59 18.21 1.93 2.31
N ALA A 60 19.05 2.96 2.20
CA ALA A 60 19.43 3.56 0.91
C ALA A 60 20.14 2.59 -0.03
N ASP A 61 20.85 1.61 0.52
CA ASP A 61 21.52 0.52 -0.24
C ASP A 61 20.53 -0.36 -1.03
N LYS A 62 19.27 -0.38 -0.64
CA LYS A 62 18.22 -1.16 -1.30
C LYS A 62 17.53 -0.43 -2.46
N LEU A 63 17.67 0.90 -2.55
CA LEU A 63 16.98 1.69 -3.57
C LEU A 63 17.28 1.23 -5.01
N PRO A 64 18.54 0.99 -5.42
CA PRO A 64 18.82 0.52 -6.77
C PRO A 64 18.21 -0.84 -7.09
N LEU A 65 18.09 -1.70 -6.06
CA LEU A 65 17.48 -3.02 -6.23
C LEU A 65 15.97 -2.89 -6.47
N ILE A 66 15.30 -1.98 -5.76
CA ILE A 66 13.87 -1.72 -5.91
C ILE A 66 13.57 -1.20 -7.31
N GLU A 67 14.28 -0.18 -7.77
CA GLU A 67 14.09 0.42 -9.10
C GLU A 67 14.35 -0.57 -10.23
N ARG A 68 15.33 -1.46 -10.03
CA ARG A 68 15.61 -2.54 -10.99
C ARG A 68 14.50 -3.61 -11.01
N ALA A 69 13.91 -3.91 -9.85
CA ALA A 69 12.86 -4.93 -9.72
C ALA A 69 11.48 -4.44 -10.19
N TYR A 70 11.21 -3.15 -10.04
CA TYR A 70 9.91 -2.55 -10.32
C TYR A 70 10.06 -1.40 -11.32
N ALA A 71 9.89 -1.71 -12.61
CA ALA A 71 10.04 -0.73 -13.69
C ALA A 71 9.06 0.46 -13.50
N GLY A 72 9.59 1.68 -13.56
CA GLY A 72 8.81 2.91 -13.44
C GLY A 72 8.50 3.35 -11.99
N VAL A 73 8.98 2.62 -11.00
CA VAL A 73 8.89 3.01 -9.59
C VAL A 73 10.11 3.85 -9.22
N HIS A 74 9.89 4.95 -8.52
CA HIS A 74 10.95 5.71 -7.89
C HIS A 74 11.17 5.24 -6.44
N ALA A 75 12.37 4.79 -6.14
CA ALA A 75 12.74 4.33 -4.80
C ALA A 75 13.33 5.48 -3.98
N THR A 76 12.82 5.68 -2.76
CA THR A 76 13.26 6.77 -1.88
C THR A 76 13.40 6.33 -0.42
N THR A 77 14.16 7.10 0.36
CA THR A 77 14.17 6.99 1.82
C THR A 77 13.33 8.08 2.49
N SER A 78 12.76 8.99 1.71
CA SER A 78 12.03 10.16 2.19
C SER A 78 10.52 9.97 2.08
N LEU A 79 9.84 9.84 3.22
CA LEU A 79 8.38 9.89 3.27
C LEU A 79 7.86 11.25 2.82
N GLN A 80 8.56 12.32 3.16
CA GLN A 80 8.15 13.70 2.83
C GLN A 80 8.10 13.95 1.32
N GLU A 81 9.00 13.35 0.55
CA GLU A 81 8.97 13.40 -0.90
C GLU A 81 7.66 12.82 -1.46
N ILE A 82 7.22 11.68 -0.93
CA ILE A 82 5.96 11.05 -1.29
C ILE A 82 4.76 11.92 -0.93
N LEU A 83 4.77 12.48 0.28
CA LEU A 83 3.65 13.27 0.80
C LEU A 83 3.50 14.62 0.08
N ALA A 84 4.59 15.18 -0.42
CA ALA A 84 4.60 16.42 -1.21
C ALA A 84 4.12 16.22 -2.66
N ASP A 85 4.11 14.99 -3.17
CA ASP A 85 3.70 14.72 -4.54
C ASP A 85 2.17 14.64 -4.68
N GLU A 86 1.57 15.60 -5.36
CA GLU A 86 0.12 15.70 -5.55
C GLU A 86 -0.48 14.60 -6.43
N GLU A 87 0.33 13.91 -7.26
CA GLU A 87 -0.13 12.77 -8.04
C GLU A 87 -0.36 11.52 -7.19
N VAL A 88 0.29 11.42 -6.03
CA VAL A 88 0.10 10.31 -5.08
C VAL A 88 -1.18 10.53 -4.31
N LYS A 89 -2.16 9.65 -4.49
CA LYS A 89 -3.49 9.73 -3.85
C LYS A 89 -3.60 8.85 -2.61
N GLY A 90 -2.76 7.85 -2.49
CA GLY A 90 -2.78 6.96 -1.32
C GLY A 90 -1.44 6.29 -1.05
N VAL A 91 -1.26 5.89 0.19
CA VAL A 91 -0.02 5.29 0.69
C VAL A 91 -0.32 3.96 1.38
N PHE A 92 0.33 2.90 0.92
CA PHE A 92 0.33 1.60 1.59
C PHE A 92 1.48 1.57 2.60
N VAL A 93 1.20 1.17 3.82
CA VAL A 93 2.18 1.10 4.91
C VAL A 93 2.28 -0.31 5.45
N SER A 94 3.44 -0.93 5.30
CA SER A 94 3.75 -2.25 5.84
C SER A 94 5.21 -2.28 6.29
N THR A 95 5.43 -1.76 7.49
CA THR A 95 6.73 -1.62 8.15
C THR A 95 6.75 -2.40 9.47
N ALA A 96 7.76 -2.16 10.30
CA ALA A 96 7.73 -2.63 11.69
C ALA A 96 6.62 -1.87 12.47
N PRO A 97 5.85 -2.57 13.34
CA PRO A 97 4.72 -1.96 14.04
C PRO A 97 5.03 -0.68 14.80
N GLN A 98 6.26 -0.55 15.30
CA GLN A 98 6.72 0.64 16.05
C GLN A 98 6.76 1.91 15.18
N ALA A 99 6.82 1.76 13.86
CA ALA A 99 6.84 2.88 12.94
C ALA A 99 5.45 3.26 12.40
N HIS A 100 4.45 2.41 12.60
CA HIS A 100 3.13 2.55 11.98
C HIS A 100 2.46 3.87 12.39
N PHE A 101 2.36 4.16 13.70
CA PHE A 101 1.69 5.36 14.19
C PHE A 101 2.29 6.65 13.61
N ALA A 102 3.63 6.77 13.63
CA ALA A 102 4.31 7.96 13.13
C ALA A 102 4.09 8.16 11.61
N ILE A 103 4.19 7.07 10.82
CA ILE A 103 3.98 7.13 9.38
C ILE A 103 2.52 7.44 9.07
N ALA A 104 1.57 6.76 9.73
CA ALA A 104 0.14 6.98 9.55
C ALA A 104 -0.26 8.43 9.85
N THR A 105 0.27 8.99 10.93
CA THR A 105 0.05 10.40 11.32
C THR A 105 0.45 11.35 10.19
N GLU A 106 1.62 11.19 9.62
CA GLU A 106 2.10 12.04 8.53
C GLU A 106 1.28 11.86 7.24
N VAL A 107 0.92 10.62 6.89
CA VAL A 107 0.07 10.35 5.74
C VAL A 107 -1.29 11.00 5.90
N LEU A 108 -1.95 10.84 7.04
CA LEU A 108 -3.27 11.42 7.31
C LEU A 108 -3.24 12.95 7.28
N LYS A 109 -2.22 13.58 7.87
CA LYS A 109 -2.03 15.04 7.82
C LYS A 109 -1.87 15.57 6.39
N SER A 110 -1.33 14.77 5.48
CA SER A 110 -1.19 15.15 4.07
C SER A 110 -2.50 15.04 3.28
N GLY A 111 -3.56 14.50 3.87
CA GLY A 111 -4.85 14.29 3.22
C GLY A 111 -4.90 13.12 2.23
N LYS A 112 -3.86 12.27 2.20
CA LYS A 112 -3.81 11.09 1.33
C LYS A 112 -4.54 9.91 1.97
N ALA A 113 -5.09 9.03 1.14
CA ALA A 113 -5.66 7.77 1.61
C ALA A 113 -4.55 6.89 2.23
N LEU A 114 -4.90 6.14 3.25
CA LEU A 114 -3.99 5.29 4.00
C LEU A 114 -4.49 3.84 4.02
N PHE A 115 -3.67 2.91 3.53
CA PHE A 115 -3.76 1.50 3.87
C PHE A 115 -2.64 1.18 4.85
N ILE A 116 -2.94 0.60 6.01
CA ILE A 116 -1.92 0.27 7.00
C ILE A 116 -2.09 -1.14 7.55
N GLU A 117 -0.97 -1.87 7.59
CA GLU A 117 -0.93 -3.19 8.22
C GLU A 117 -1.14 -3.11 9.74
N LYS A 118 -1.75 -4.16 10.23
CA LYS A 118 -2.01 -4.32 11.68
C LYS A 118 -0.71 -4.62 12.46
N PRO A 119 -0.61 -4.17 13.70
CA PRO A 119 -1.45 -3.18 14.37
C PRO A 119 -1.12 -1.76 13.89
N PRO A 120 -2.12 -0.88 13.70
CA PRO A 120 -1.87 0.49 13.20
C PRO A 120 -1.15 1.38 14.22
N CYS A 121 -1.21 1.01 15.49
CA CYS A 121 -0.62 1.74 16.62
C CYS A 121 -0.40 0.80 17.81
N GLN A 122 0.22 1.30 18.88
CA GLN A 122 0.59 0.49 20.04
C GLN A 122 -0.17 0.86 21.32
N SER A 123 -1.00 1.91 21.30
CA SER A 123 -1.80 2.33 22.43
C SER A 123 -3.16 2.86 22.01
N LEU A 124 -4.10 2.94 22.99
CA LEU A 124 -5.41 3.53 22.76
C LEU A 124 -5.33 5.04 22.52
N ASP A 125 -4.37 5.73 23.11
CA ASP A 125 -4.15 7.16 22.89
C ASP A 125 -3.68 7.43 21.45
N GLU A 126 -2.76 6.61 20.93
CA GLU A 126 -2.36 6.66 19.52
C GLU A 126 -3.53 6.38 18.58
N LEU A 127 -4.37 5.39 18.91
CA LEU A 127 -5.55 5.07 18.12
C LEU A 127 -6.53 6.24 18.09
N ALA A 128 -6.80 6.87 19.24
CA ALA A 128 -7.67 8.04 19.32
C ALA A 128 -7.15 9.19 18.44
N GLN A 129 -5.84 9.46 18.48
CA GLN A 129 -5.23 10.47 17.63
C GLN A 129 -5.36 10.16 16.13
N LEU A 130 -5.18 8.90 15.70
CA LEU A 130 -5.37 8.52 14.30
C LEU A 130 -6.82 8.70 13.85
N LEU A 131 -7.79 8.34 14.70
CA LEU A 131 -9.21 8.51 14.41
C LEU A 131 -9.61 10.00 14.31
N ASP A 132 -9.04 10.85 15.14
CA ASP A 132 -9.27 12.28 15.08
C ASP A 132 -8.68 12.89 13.80
N LEU A 133 -7.46 12.48 13.40
CA LEU A 133 -6.84 12.89 12.14
C LEU A 133 -7.64 12.40 10.93
N GLN A 134 -8.11 11.15 10.95
CA GLN A 134 -8.96 10.61 9.89
C GLN A 134 -10.21 11.48 9.67
N LYS A 135 -10.90 11.81 10.77
CA LYS A 135 -12.11 12.66 10.72
C LYS A 135 -11.80 14.08 10.25
N ALA A 136 -10.71 14.67 10.77
CA ALA A 136 -10.33 16.05 10.44
C ALA A 136 -10.00 16.24 8.96
N HIS A 137 -9.46 15.21 8.30
CA HIS A 137 -9.07 15.23 6.89
C HIS A 137 -10.03 14.47 5.96
N ASP A 138 -11.12 13.91 6.47
CA ASP A 138 -12.04 13.03 5.73
C ASP A 138 -11.28 11.95 4.93
N ALA A 139 -10.26 11.38 5.56
CA ALA A 139 -9.34 10.47 4.91
C ALA A 139 -9.91 9.04 4.82
N ILE A 140 -9.67 8.37 3.71
CA ILE A 140 -9.93 6.93 3.56
C ILE A 140 -8.83 6.17 4.30
N VAL A 141 -9.22 5.29 5.22
CA VAL A 141 -8.30 4.43 5.97
C VAL A 141 -8.78 2.98 5.93
N GLU A 142 -7.88 2.09 5.57
CA GLU A 142 -8.07 0.63 5.52
C GLU A 142 -6.99 -0.08 6.35
#